data_5351242e764e734ea3365468478d15e8
#
_entry.id   5351242e764e734ea3365468478d15e8
#
_cell.length_a   1.000
_cell.length_b   1.000
_cell.length_c   1.000
_cell.angle_alpha   90.00
_cell.angle_beta   90.00
_cell.angle_gamma   90.00
#
_symmetry.space_group_name_H-M   'P 1'
#
loop_
_entity.id
_entity.type
_entity.pdbx_description
1 polymer ?
#
loop_
_entity_poly.entity_id
_entity_poly.type
_entity_poly.pdbx_seq_one_letter_code
_entity_poly.pdbx_strand_id
1 'polypeptide(L)'
;MALIRTGFFSEVLGMCANCDVILPQLPDADAPVRRFPVMVLLHGIMRSHSAWQRFTRIEEYAVSRGVAVIMPDGQNSSYADMLHGGKYFSYIADELLPVMRGFFPLSDRREDTYICGASMGGYGALKIALNRPEVFGVAGSLSSGYTSYRGYISRKDDRGLSLQWLTFGETGLDEEDVDTAEKARAIAESGVNVPRIFITCGSEDPILLENAREGRDFFSSFEGDPFDFQYTELPGSHDWTFWDGHICDFLTYAGRVPGERLC
;
A
#
# COMPACT_ATOMS: atom_id res chain seq x y z
N MET A 1 -0.36 -17.18 16.23
CA MET A 1 0.03 -16.58 14.97
C MET A 1 1.27 -17.26 14.40
N ALA A 2 1.47 -17.16 13.10
CA ALA A 2 2.71 -17.57 12.46
C ALA A 2 3.31 -16.39 11.70
N LEU A 3 4.62 -16.19 11.85
CA LEU A 3 5.43 -15.38 10.95
C LEU A 3 6.12 -16.33 9.99
N ILE A 4 5.88 -16.16 8.71
CA ILE A 4 6.34 -17.07 7.66
C ILE A 4 7.20 -16.25 6.70
N ARG A 5 8.46 -16.64 6.55
CA ARG A 5 9.34 -16.12 5.50
C ARG A 5 9.20 -17.01 4.29
N THR A 6 8.78 -16.43 3.20
CA THR A 6 8.54 -17.17 1.97
C THR A 6 9.31 -16.55 0.81
N GLY A 7 9.75 -17.41 -0.09
CA GLY A 7 10.29 -17.04 -1.38
C GLY A 7 9.63 -17.92 -2.44
N PHE A 8 9.18 -17.32 -3.51
CA PHE A 8 8.59 -18.04 -4.63
C PHE A 8 9.10 -17.47 -5.95
N PHE A 9 9.04 -18.28 -7.00
CA PHE A 9 9.38 -17.79 -8.33
C PHE A 9 8.24 -16.92 -8.85
N SER A 10 8.54 -15.64 -9.14
CA SER A 10 7.63 -14.73 -9.80
C SER A 10 7.82 -14.83 -11.31
N GLU A 11 6.76 -15.18 -12.02
CA GLU A 11 6.77 -15.22 -13.49
C GLU A 11 6.85 -13.78 -14.04
N VAL A 12 6.22 -12.82 -13.37
CA VAL A 12 6.23 -11.40 -13.76
C VAL A 12 7.61 -10.78 -13.64
N LEU A 13 8.35 -11.09 -12.55
CA LEU A 13 9.71 -10.57 -12.34
C LEU A 13 10.78 -11.44 -13.03
N GLY A 14 10.46 -12.69 -13.39
CA GLY A 14 11.41 -13.65 -13.92
C GLY A 14 12.49 -14.08 -12.92
N MET A 15 12.21 -13.99 -11.61
CA MET A 15 13.16 -14.31 -10.53
C MET A 15 12.42 -14.71 -9.25
N CYS A 16 13.18 -15.23 -8.27
CA CYS A 16 12.63 -15.47 -6.94
C CYS A 16 12.32 -14.14 -6.23
N ALA A 17 11.11 -14.00 -5.76
CA ALA A 17 10.62 -12.87 -4.96
C ALA A 17 10.52 -13.26 -3.49
N ASN A 18 10.96 -12.36 -2.60
CA ASN A 18 10.85 -12.55 -1.15
C ASN A 18 9.62 -11.86 -0.60
N CYS A 19 9.00 -12.51 0.38
CA CYS A 19 7.81 -11.99 1.04
C CYS A 19 7.74 -12.52 2.48
N ASP A 20 7.50 -11.65 3.46
CA ASP A 20 7.15 -12.07 4.82
C ASP A 20 5.63 -12.05 4.98
N VAL A 21 5.07 -13.07 5.65
CA VAL A 21 3.63 -13.21 5.87
C VAL A 21 3.34 -13.40 7.35
N ILE A 22 2.45 -12.57 7.89
CA ILE A 22 1.86 -12.76 9.22
C ILE A 22 0.51 -13.41 9.02
N LEU A 23 0.33 -14.59 9.61
CA LEU A 23 -0.92 -15.33 9.56
C LEU A 23 -1.50 -15.49 10.96
N PRO A 24 -2.69 -14.94 11.25
CA PRO A 24 -3.36 -15.16 12.53
C PRO A 24 -3.63 -16.65 12.77
N GLN A 25 -3.45 -17.10 13.99
CA GLN A 25 -3.77 -18.48 14.36
C GLN A 25 -5.26 -18.59 14.68
N LEU A 26 -5.91 -19.61 14.17
CA LEU A 26 -7.28 -19.94 14.58
C LEU A 26 -7.28 -20.33 16.06
N PRO A 27 -8.24 -19.85 16.85
CA PRO A 27 -8.31 -20.14 18.28
C PRO A 27 -8.64 -21.62 18.59
N ASP A 28 -9.26 -22.30 17.65
CA ASP A 28 -9.67 -23.70 17.77
C ASP A 28 -9.23 -24.48 16.53
N ALA A 29 -8.51 -25.59 16.74
CA ALA A 29 -8.04 -26.45 15.66
C ALA A 29 -9.19 -27.14 14.92
N ASP A 30 -10.34 -27.35 15.58
CA ASP A 30 -11.54 -27.97 15.01
C ASP A 30 -12.50 -26.95 14.39
N ALA A 31 -12.20 -25.66 14.48
CA ALA A 31 -13.01 -24.63 13.83
C ALA A 31 -12.93 -24.78 12.30
N PRO A 32 -14.03 -24.55 11.58
CA PRO A 32 -14.00 -24.55 10.12
C PRO A 32 -12.95 -23.57 9.62
N VAL A 33 -12.21 -23.97 8.58
CA VAL A 33 -11.15 -23.14 7.98
C VAL A 33 -11.74 -21.79 7.60
N ARG A 34 -11.38 -20.75 8.38
CA ARG A 34 -11.77 -19.38 8.12
C ARG A 34 -10.75 -18.75 7.17
N ARG A 35 -11.24 -18.12 6.11
CA ARG A 35 -10.39 -17.27 5.29
C ARG A 35 -10.20 -15.93 6.00
N PHE A 36 -8.95 -15.47 6.09
CA PHE A 36 -8.61 -14.22 6.75
C PHE A 36 -8.75 -13.04 5.79
N PRO A 37 -9.28 -11.90 6.22
CA PRO A 37 -9.00 -10.64 5.55
C PRO A 37 -7.50 -10.47 5.36
N VAL A 38 -7.08 -9.83 4.27
CA VAL A 38 -5.67 -9.73 3.91
C VAL A 38 -5.27 -8.30 3.61
N MET A 39 -4.13 -7.88 4.17
CA MET A 39 -3.48 -6.62 3.87
C MET A 39 -2.15 -6.87 3.16
N VAL A 40 -2.00 -6.29 1.97
CA VAL A 40 -0.69 -6.13 1.33
C VAL A 40 -0.04 -4.87 1.91
N LEU A 41 1.11 -5.00 2.57
CA LEU A 41 1.76 -3.92 3.30
C LEU A 41 3.11 -3.56 2.68
N LEU A 42 3.15 -2.40 2.05
CA LEU A 42 4.24 -1.95 1.19
C LEU A 42 5.29 -1.15 1.98
N HIS A 43 6.57 -1.45 1.76
CA HIS A 43 7.68 -0.73 2.40
C HIS A 43 8.01 0.59 1.70
N GLY A 44 8.68 1.49 2.41
CA GLY A 44 9.24 2.72 1.86
C GLY A 44 10.52 2.49 1.06
N ILE A 45 11.00 3.55 0.39
CA ILE A 45 12.26 3.53 -0.36
C ILE A 45 13.44 3.13 0.53
N MET A 46 14.46 2.47 -0.02
CA MET A 46 15.65 1.95 0.69
C MET A 46 15.32 0.89 1.76
N ARG A 47 14.18 0.23 1.65
CA ARG A 47 13.72 -0.82 2.56
C ARG A 47 13.43 -2.10 1.76
N SER A 48 13.00 -3.13 2.46
CA SER A 48 12.64 -4.43 1.89
C SER A 48 11.41 -5.01 2.60
N HIS A 49 10.98 -6.19 2.18
CA HIS A 49 9.88 -6.96 2.77
C HIS A 49 9.92 -7.06 4.30
N SER A 50 11.11 -7.08 4.91
CA SER A 50 11.26 -7.24 6.37
C SER A 50 11.12 -5.95 7.18
N ALA A 51 10.96 -4.79 6.54
CA ALA A 51 11.06 -3.50 7.24
C ALA A 51 9.94 -3.30 8.26
N TRP A 52 8.71 -3.57 7.88
CA TRP A 52 7.57 -3.41 8.78
C TRP A 52 7.68 -4.29 10.03
N GLN A 53 8.09 -5.55 9.86
CA GLN A 53 8.30 -6.46 11.00
C GLN A 53 9.43 -6.00 11.92
N ARG A 54 10.52 -5.43 11.36
CA ARG A 54 11.70 -5.03 12.13
C ARG A 54 11.53 -3.75 12.94
N PHE A 55 10.68 -2.86 12.48
CA PHE A 55 10.57 -1.51 13.02
C PHE A 55 9.23 -1.19 13.66
N THR A 56 8.27 -2.13 13.61
CA THR A 56 6.92 -1.91 14.14
C THR A 56 6.41 -3.14 14.88
N ARG A 57 5.28 -2.97 15.56
CA ARG A 57 4.51 -4.05 16.21
C ARG A 57 3.41 -4.60 15.30
N ILE A 58 3.65 -4.62 13.99
CA ILE A 58 2.64 -5.05 13.00
C ILE A 58 2.08 -6.44 13.27
N GLU A 59 2.88 -7.36 13.83
CA GLU A 59 2.42 -8.70 14.21
C GLU A 59 1.30 -8.64 15.26
N GLU A 60 1.49 -7.83 16.30
CA GLU A 60 0.50 -7.65 17.37
C GLU A 60 -0.79 -7.03 16.83
N TYR A 61 -0.65 -5.99 16.00
CA TYR A 61 -1.80 -5.29 15.43
C TYR A 61 -2.62 -6.17 14.47
N ALA A 62 -1.95 -6.91 13.62
CA ALA A 62 -2.58 -7.82 12.67
C ALA A 62 -3.35 -8.94 13.37
N VAL A 63 -2.72 -9.55 14.40
CA VAL A 63 -3.33 -10.64 15.16
C VAL A 63 -4.55 -10.18 15.96
N SER A 64 -4.47 -9.02 16.62
CA SER A 64 -5.59 -8.49 17.42
C SER A 64 -6.83 -8.21 16.57
N ARG A 65 -6.66 -7.98 15.26
CA ARG A 65 -7.76 -7.74 14.30
C ARG A 65 -8.09 -8.94 13.41
N GLY A 66 -7.36 -10.04 13.53
CA GLY A 66 -7.56 -11.23 12.73
C GLY A 66 -7.30 -11.01 11.23
N VAL A 67 -6.38 -10.11 10.88
CA VAL A 67 -5.99 -9.79 9.50
C VAL A 67 -4.66 -10.46 9.17
N ALA A 68 -4.59 -11.18 8.05
CA ALA A 68 -3.32 -11.64 7.50
C ALA A 68 -2.58 -10.48 6.83
N VAL A 69 -1.26 -10.42 6.99
CA VAL A 69 -0.44 -9.35 6.39
C VAL A 69 0.61 -9.96 5.48
N ILE A 70 0.67 -9.48 4.24
CA ILE A 70 1.66 -9.87 3.24
C ILE A 70 2.59 -8.67 3.02
N MET A 71 3.88 -8.86 3.26
CA MET A 71 4.91 -7.83 3.12
C MET A 71 5.87 -8.21 1.99
N PRO A 72 5.59 -7.82 0.73
CA PRO A 72 6.45 -8.14 -0.40
C PRO A 72 7.67 -7.23 -0.49
N ASP A 73 8.71 -7.67 -1.18
CA ASP A 73 9.82 -6.83 -1.60
C ASP A 73 9.45 -6.11 -2.91
N GLY A 74 9.38 -4.80 -2.86
CA GLY A 74 9.10 -3.93 -4.01
C GLY A 74 10.32 -3.19 -4.54
N GLN A 75 11.51 -3.41 -3.97
CA GLN A 75 12.75 -2.70 -4.29
C GLN A 75 12.56 -1.17 -4.21
N ASN A 76 13.38 -0.40 -4.93
CA ASN A 76 13.22 1.05 -5.08
C ASN A 76 12.48 1.39 -6.38
N SER A 77 11.38 0.69 -6.66
CA SER A 77 10.67 0.72 -7.94
C SER A 77 9.55 1.74 -8.03
N SER A 78 9.25 2.48 -6.95
CA SER A 78 8.01 3.26 -6.82
C SER A 78 6.76 2.43 -7.10
N TYR A 79 6.85 1.11 -6.92
CA TYR A 79 5.79 0.15 -7.28
C TYR A 79 5.28 0.34 -8.70
N ALA A 80 6.19 0.59 -9.64
CA ALA A 80 5.93 0.73 -11.07
C ALA A 80 6.50 -0.46 -11.85
N ASP A 81 6.01 -0.68 -13.05
CA ASP A 81 6.70 -1.49 -14.04
C ASP A 81 7.83 -0.65 -14.61
N MET A 82 9.04 -0.88 -14.10
CA MET A 82 10.16 -0.01 -14.40
C MET A 82 10.58 -0.10 -15.87
N LEU A 83 10.89 1.04 -16.48
CA LEU A 83 11.38 1.09 -17.85
C LEU A 83 12.71 0.32 -18.01
N HIS A 84 13.58 0.41 -17.00
CA HIS A 84 14.89 -0.24 -16.96
C HIS A 84 15.06 -1.11 -15.72
N GLY A 85 14.04 -1.94 -15.40
CA GLY A 85 14.06 -2.79 -14.21
C GLY A 85 12.96 -3.85 -14.19
N GLY A 86 12.56 -4.26 -12.98
CA GLY A 86 11.50 -5.25 -12.79
C GLY A 86 10.09 -4.66 -12.91
N LYS A 87 9.12 -5.53 -13.20
CA LYS A 87 7.71 -5.16 -13.32
C LYS A 87 7.01 -5.23 -11.96
N TYR A 88 7.36 -4.31 -11.05
CA TYR A 88 6.89 -4.38 -9.66
C TYR A 88 5.42 -3.99 -9.49
N PHE A 89 4.86 -3.14 -10.37
CA PHE A 89 3.42 -2.90 -10.37
C PHE A 89 2.66 -4.20 -10.70
N SER A 90 2.95 -4.81 -11.84
CA SER A 90 2.28 -6.05 -12.27
C SER A 90 2.49 -7.20 -11.26
N TYR A 91 3.69 -7.30 -10.66
CA TYR A 91 3.97 -8.29 -9.63
C TYR A 91 3.06 -8.14 -8.40
N ILE A 92 2.94 -6.93 -7.85
CA ILE A 92 2.12 -6.68 -6.64
C ILE A 92 0.63 -6.71 -6.96
N ALA A 93 0.24 -6.08 -8.06
CA ALA A 93 -1.17 -5.87 -8.41
C ALA A 93 -1.85 -7.13 -8.95
N ASP A 94 -1.14 -7.93 -9.73
CA ASP A 94 -1.73 -9.00 -10.54
C ASP A 94 -1.27 -10.41 -10.14
N GLU A 95 -0.03 -10.59 -9.62
CA GLU A 95 0.53 -11.91 -9.33
C GLU A 95 0.53 -12.26 -7.83
N LEU A 96 0.89 -11.32 -6.96
CA LEU A 96 1.16 -11.61 -5.54
C LEU A 96 -0.04 -12.26 -4.83
N LEU A 97 -1.22 -11.65 -4.90
CA LEU A 97 -2.41 -12.16 -4.18
C LEU A 97 -2.88 -13.53 -4.70
N PRO A 98 -2.97 -13.78 -6.00
CA PRO A 98 -3.25 -15.13 -6.52
C PRO A 98 -2.29 -16.20 -5.98
N VAL A 99 -0.99 -15.94 -5.99
CA VAL A 99 0.02 -16.88 -5.47
C VAL A 99 -0.16 -17.09 -3.96
N MET A 100 -0.31 -16.01 -3.18
CA MET A 100 -0.47 -16.10 -1.72
C MET A 100 -1.78 -16.78 -1.32
N ARG A 101 -2.87 -16.59 -2.07
CA ARG A 101 -4.14 -17.30 -1.87
C ARG A 101 -4.02 -18.79 -2.17
N GLY A 102 -3.09 -19.19 -3.01
CA GLY A 102 -2.74 -20.58 -3.25
C GLY A 102 -2.01 -21.24 -2.07
N PHE A 103 -1.26 -20.47 -1.29
CA PHE A 103 -0.49 -20.97 -0.14
C PHE A 103 -1.22 -20.85 1.19
N PHE A 104 -2.05 -19.83 1.36
CA PHE A 104 -2.63 -19.46 2.64
C PHE A 104 -4.16 -19.28 2.56
N PRO A 105 -4.89 -19.50 3.67
CA PRO A 105 -6.35 -19.33 3.72
C PRO A 105 -6.74 -17.84 3.78
N LEU A 106 -6.49 -17.11 2.69
CA LEU A 106 -6.82 -15.71 2.55
C LEU A 106 -8.18 -15.51 1.90
N SER A 107 -8.90 -14.45 2.29
CA SER A 107 -10.17 -14.09 1.66
C SER A 107 -9.95 -13.68 0.20
N ASP A 108 -10.90 -14.04 -0.65
CA ASP A 108 -10.99 -13.63 -2.06
C ASP A 108 -11.98 -12.48 -2.28
N ARG A 109 -12.63 -12.03 -1.19
CA ARG A 109 -13.57 -10.92 -1.23
C ARG A 109 -12.81 -9.60 -1.32
N ARG A 110 -13.28 -8.71 -2.18
CA ARG A 110 -12.71 -7.38 -2.37
C ARG A 110 -12.71 -6.55 -1.08
N GLU A 111 -13.82 -6.56 -0.35
CA GLU A 111 -14.00 -5.83 0.91
C GLU A 111 -13.09 -6.32 2.04
N ASP A 112 -12.54 -7.52 1.94
CA ASP A 112 -11.57 -8.12 2.87
C ASP A 112 -10.13 -7.98 2.36
N THR A 113 -9.91 -7.31 1.22
CA THR A 113 -8.58 -7.16 0.59
C THR A 113 -8.14 -5.71 0.68
N TYR A 114 -7.09 -5.48 1.49
CA TYR A 114 -6.55 -4.16 1.79
C TYR A 114 -5.15 -4.00 1.22
N ILE A 115 -4.78 -2.77 0.91
CA ILE A 115 -3.39 -2.41 0.58
C ILE A 115 -3.01 -1.14 1.34
N CYS A 116 -1.82 -1.14 1.94
CA CYS A 116 -1.33 0.01 2.71
C CYS A 116 0.20 0.09 2.59
N GLY A 117 0.74 1.25 2.90
CA GLY A 117 2.19 1.39 2.96
C GLY A 117 2.63 2.75 3.49
N ALA A 118 3.94 2.91 3.68
CA ALA A 118 4.53 4.16 4.14
C ALA A 118 5.44 4.77 3.08
N SER A 119 5.42 6.09 2.96
CA SER A 119 6.29 6.83 2.02
C SER A 119 6.07 6.33 0.58
N MET A 120 7.12 5.85 -0.10
CA MET A 120 7.00 5.19 -1.40
C MET A 120 5.90 4.10 -1.42
N GLY A 121 5.76 3.35 -0.32
CA GLY A 121 4.72 2.34 -0.18
C GLY A 121 3.31 2.92 -0.08
N GLY A 122 3.15 4.10 0.51
CA GLY A 122 1.88 4.82 0.58
C GLY A 122 1.42 5.28 -0.81
N TYR A 123 2.32 5.88 -1.58
CA TYR A 123 2.09 6.18 -2.99
C TYR A 123 1.70 4.92 -3.79
N GLY A 124 2.50 3.85 -3.65
CA GLY A 124 2.25 2.60 -4.35
C GLY A 124 0.91 1.96 -4.00
N ALA A 125 0.49 2.05 -2.73
CA ALA A 125 -0.79 1.52 -2.28
C ALA A 125 -1.99 2.23 -2.93
N LEU A 126 -1.97 3.57 -2.97
CA LEU A 126 -3.02 4.35 -3.63
C LEU A 126 -3.04 4.08 -5.14
N LYS A 127 -1.87 4.12 -5.79
CA LYS A 127 -1.74 3.83 -7.21
C LYS A 127 -2.28 2.46 -7.58
N ILE A 128 -1.88 1.42 -6.87
CA ILE A 128 -2.32 0.04 -7.16
C ILE A 128 -3.83 -0.11 -6.94
N ALA A 129 -4.38 0.39 -5.83
CA ALA A 129 -5.81 0.29 -5.56
C ALA A 129 -6.66 1.01 -6.60
N LEU A 130 -6.24 2.19 -7.07
CA LEU A 130 -6.92 2.94 -8.11
C LEU A 130 -6.80 2.30 -9.50
N ASN A 131 -5.76 1.50 -9.73
CA ASN A 131 -5.58 0.76 -10.97
C ASN A 131 -6.21 -0.64 -10.94
N ARG A 132 -6.52 -1.17 -9.75
CA ARG A 132 -7.16 -2.50 -9.54
C ARG A 132 -8.30 -2.38 -8.52
N PRO A 133 -9.28 -1.50 -8.78
CA PRO A 133 -10.37 -1.26 -7.84
C PRO A 133 -11.28 -2.48 -7.64
N GLU A 134 -11.25 -3.44 -8.56
CA GLU A 134 -11.94 -4.72 -8.46
C GLU A 134 -11.27 -5.70 -7.49
N VAL A 135 -10.00 -5.46 -7.13
CA VAL A 135 -9.22 -6.30 -6.22
C VAL A 135 -9.19 -5.73 -4.81
N PHE A 136 -8.88 -4.44 -4.69
CA PHE A 136 -8.66 -3.79 -3.40
C PHE A 136 -9.87 -2.96 -2.97
N GLY A 137 -10.48 -3.33 -1.84
CA GLY A 137 -11.61 -2.60 -1.26
C GLY A 137 -11.19 -1.40 -0.42
N VAL A 138 -9.98 -1.42 0.13
CA VAL A 138 -9.47 -0.36 1.01
C VAL A 138 -7.99 -0.10 0.72
N ALA A 139 -7.62 1.17 0.60
CA ALA A 139 -6.24 1.58 0.45
C ALA A 139 -5.83 2.61 1.51
N GLY A 140 -4.60 2.49 1.99
CA GLY A 140 -4.03 3.39 3.00
C GLY A 140 -2.65 3.91 2.63
N SER A 141 -2.42 5.17 2.91
CA SER A 141 -1.14 5.84 2.74
C SER A 141 -0.69 6.51 4.04
N LEU A 142 0.47 6.12 4.52
CA LEU A 142 1.14 6.75 5.65
C LEU A 142 2.29 7.60 5.11
N SER A 143 2.26 8.90 5.39
CA SER A 143 3.26 9.87 4.94
C SER A 143 3.46 9.85 3.43
N SER A 144 2.36 9.90 2.64
CA SER A 144 2.39 10.14 1.20
C SER A 144 1.00 10.53 0.68
N GLY A 145 0.95 11.06 -0.55
CA GLY A 145 -0.26 11.29 -1.32
C GLY A 145 -0.36 10.31 -2.51
N TYR A 146 -1.13 10.69 -3.51
CA TYR A 146 -1.33 9.92 -4.74
C TYR A 146 -0.29 10.24 -5.84
N THR A 147 0.54 11.27 -5.62
CA THR A 147 1.62 11.65 -6.53
C THR A 147 2.97 11.18 -5.99
N SER A 148 3.91 10.94 -6.88
CA SER A 148 5.24 10.45 -6.54
C SER A 148 6.14 11.55 -5.97
N TYR A 149 6.89 11.24 -4.92
CA TYR A 149 7.88 12.17 -4.36
C TYR A 149 9.15 12.24 -5.21
N ARG A 150 9.35 13.36 -5.89
CA ARG A 150 10.43 13.57 -6.84
C ARG A 150 11.80 13.87 -6.19
N GLY A 151 11.80 14.41 -4.99
CA GLY A 151 13.01 14.94 -4.35
C GLY A 151 14.16 13.96 -4.14
N TYR A 152 13.85 12.68 -3.92
CA TYR A 152 14.86 11.63 -3.79
C TYR A 152 15.10 10.89 -5.10
N ILE A 153 14.04 10.47 -5.77
CA ILE A 153 14.13 9.61 -6.96
C ILE A 153 14.80 10.30 -8.15
N SER A 154 14.79 11.64 -8.20
CA SER A 154 15.47 12.43 -9.23
C SER A 154 16.97 12.64 -9.00
N ARG A 155 17.51 12.29 -7.81
CA ARG A 155 18.94 12.42 -7.53
C ARG A 155 19.74 11.44 -8.39
N LYS A 156 20.75 11.97 -9.06
CA LYS A 156 21.65 11.17 -9.90
C LYS A 156 22.75 10.52 -9.05
N ASP A 157 23.08 9.27 -9.35
CA ASP A 157 24.26 8.59 -8.83
C ASP A 157 25.55 9.01 -9.58
N ASP A 158 26.69 8.42 -9.19
CA ASP A 158 28.01 8.71 -9.81
C ASP A 158 28.06 8.36 -11.31
N ARG A 159 27.12 7.57 -11.83
CA ARG A 159 26.98 7.23 -13.25
C ARG A 159 26.04 8.19 -13.99
N GLY A 160 25.47 9.17 -13.28
CA GLY A 160 24.48 10.10 -13.83
C GLY A 160 23.06 9.53 -13.95
N LEU A 161 22.80 8.35 -13.35
CA LEU A 161 21.49 7.69 -13.36
C LEU A 161 20.69 8.08 -12.12
N SER A 162 19.38 8.23 -12.28
CA SER A 162 18.46 8.44 -11.16
C SER A 162 17.45 7.29 -11.10
N LEU A 163 16.85 7.07 -9.93
CA LEU A 163 15.74 6.12 -9.81
C LEU A 163 14.55 6.54 -10.67
N GLN A 164 14.31 7.83 -10.82
CA GLN A 164 13.29 8.36 -11.73
C GLN A 164 13.54 7.88 -13.16
N TRP A 165 14.76 8.05 -13.67
CA TRP A 165 15.11 7.61 -15.02
C TRP A 165 15.01 6.10 -15.20
N LEU A 166 15.48 5.32 -14.21
CA LEU A 166 15.40 3.87 -14.24
C LEU A 166 13.94 3.36 -14.24
N THR A 167 13.08 4.06 -13.52
CA THR A 167 11.69 3.63 -13.32
C THR A 167 10.78 4.14 -14.43
N PHE A 168 10.84 5.44 -14.74
CA PHE A 168 9.86 6.13 -15.56
C PHE A 168 10.44 6.74 -16.85
N GLY A 169 11.76 6.76 -17.03
CA GLY A 169 12.40 7.51 -18.09
C GLY A 169 12.41 9.02 -17.80
N GLU A 170 12.43 9.83 -18.86
CA GLU A 170 12.55 11.30 -18.72
C GLU A 170 11.22 11.95 -18.32
N THR A 171 10.10 11.51 -18.87
CA THR A 171 8.77 12.13 -18.75
C THR A 171 7.71 11.25 -18.05
N GLY A 172 7.92 9.93 -18.00
CA GLY A 172 6.89 8.96 -17.61
C GLY A 172 6.35 9.12 -16.18
N LEU A 173 7.08 9.81 -15.29
CA LEU A 173 6.60 10.08 -13.93
C LEU A 173 5.40 11.04 -13.93
N ASP A 174 5.45 12.09 -14.75
CA ASP A 174 4.35 13.05 -14.87
C ASP A 174 3.11 12.40 -15.48
N GLU A 175 3.32 11.56 -16.49
CA GLU A 175 2.25 10.79 -17.14
C GLU A 175 1.59 9.83 -16.16
N GLU A 176 2.36 9.15 -15.31
CA GLU A 176 1.83 8.20 -14.32
C GLU A 176 1.04 8.90 -13.20
N ASP A 177 1.49 10.04 -12.70
CA ASP A 177 0.77 10.82 -11.70
C ASP A 177 -0.56 11.35 -12.28
N VAL A 178 -0.57 11.80 -13.54
CA VAL A 178 -1.79 12.23 -14.24
C VAL A 178 -2.75 11.05 -14.44
N ASP A 179 -2.25 9.90 -14.92
CA ASP A 179 -3.06 8.69 -15.11
C ASP A 179 -3.72 8.22 -13.81
N THR A 180 -3.01 8.26 -12.69
CA THR A 180 -3.55 7.92 -11.37
C THR A 180 -4.71 8.84 -10.97
N ALA A 181 -4.59 10.13 -11.22
CA ALA A 181 -5.65 11.10 -10.93
C ALA A 181 -6.87 10.91 -11.85
N GLU A 182 -6.64 10.64 -13.14
CA GLU A 182 -7.72 10.39 -14.11
C GLU A 182 -8.49 9.11 -13.76
N LYS A 183 -7.81 8.05 -13.35
CA LYS A 183 -8.43 6.80 -12.88
C LYS A 183 -9.28 7.02 -11.64
N ALA A 184 -8.79 7.81 -10.66
CA ALA A 184 -9.60 8.16 -9.50
C ALA A 184 -10.90 8.87 -9.89
N ARG A 185 -10.84 9.83 -10.83
CA ARG A 185 -12.03 10.52 -11.34
C ARG A 185 -13.00 9.56 -12.03
N ALA A 186 -12.50 8.72 -12.92
CA ALA A 186 -13.33 7.75 -13.64
C ALA A 186 -14.02 6.74 -12.70
N ILE A 187 -13.31 6.28 -11.66
CA ILE A 187 -13.87 5.39 -10.64
C ILE A 187 -14.97 6.11 -9.86
N ALA A 188 -14.72 7.35 -9.40
CA ALA A 188 -15.70 8.14 -8.67
C ALA A 188 -16.97 8.39 -9.50
N GLU A 189 -16.81 8.72 -10.79
CA GLU A 189 -17.93 8.93 -11.72
C GLU A 189 -18.73 7.63 -11.98
N SER A 190 -18.04 6.50 -12.10
CA SER A 190 -18.71 5.22 -12.34
C SER A 190 -19.48 4.70 -11.13
N GLY A 191 -19.05 5.03 -9.92
CA GLY A 191 -19.55 4.49 -8.67
C GLY A 191 -19.35 2.99 -8.49
N VAL A 192 -18.59 2.34 -9.39
CA VAL A 192 -18.36 0.89 -9.38
C VAL A 192 -17.01 0.57 -8.78
N ASN A 193 -17.00 -0.33 -7.80
CA ASN A 193 -15.76 -0.78 -7.14
C ASN A 193 -14.90 0.36 -6.57
N VAL A 194 -15.51 1.43 -6.10
CA VAL A 194 -14.76 2.56 -5.50
C VAL A 194 -14.02 2.08 -4.25
N PRO A 195 -12.68 2.17 -4.17
CA PRO A 195 -11.95 1.80 -2.97
C PRO A 195 -12.13 2.86 -1.88
N ARG A 196 -12.18 2.45 -0.64
CA ARG A 196 -12.11 3.37 0.50
C ARG A 196 -10.67 3.83 0.68
N ILE A 197 -10.47 5.14 0.93
CA ILE A 197 -9.13 5.75 0.96
C ILE A 197 -8.83 6.36 2.34
N PHE A 198 -7.69 5.99 2.90
CA PHE A 198 -7.16 6.54 4.14
C PHE A 198 -5.78 7.16 3.90
N ILE A 199 -5.59 8.40 4.34
CA ILE A 199 -4.29 9.06 4.32
C ILE A 199 -3.99 9.62 5.71
N THR A 200 -2.78 9.38 6.23
CA THR A 200 -2.28 10.02 7.44
C THR A 200 -0.85 10.50 7.25
N CYS A 201 -0.50 11.63 7.84
CA CYS A 201 0.85 12.19 7.79
C CYS A 201 1.22 12.86 9.10
N GLY A 202 2.51 12.81 9.44
CA GLY A 202 3.06 13.57 10.55
C GLY A 202 3.07 15.06 10.24
N SER A 203 2.58 15.92 11.16
CA SER A 203 2.57 17.37 10.99
C SER A 203 3.97 17.98 10.94
N GLU A 204 4.99 17.22 11.32
CA GLU A 204 6.41 17.60 11.30
C GLU A 204 7.18 16.81 10.23
N ASP A 205 6.47 16.16 9.27
CA ASP A 205 7.10 15.42 8.17
C ASP A 205 7.76 16.41 7.19
N PRO A 206 9.11 16.49 7.15
CA PRO A 206 9.81 17.47 6.33
C PRO A 206 9.89 17.06 4.85
N ILE A 207 9.37 15.88 4.50
CA ILE A 207 9.56 15.27 3.19
C ILE A 207 8.26 15.21 2.40
N LEU A 208 7.18 14.71 2.99
CA LEU A 208 5.96 14.36 2.27
C LEU A 208 4.68 14.99 2.85
N LEU A 209 4.78 15.93 3.80
CA LEU A 209 3.60 16.60 4.35
C LEU A 209 2.79 17.30 3.25
N GLU A 210 3.44 18.08 2.40
CA GLU A 210 2.74 18.79 1.31
C GLU A 210 2.13 17.80 0.31
N ASN A 211 2.83 16.71 -0.02
CA ASN A 211 2.30 15.66 -0.90
C ASN A 211 1.07 14.96 -0.29
N ALA A 212 1.06 14.72 1.04
CA ALA A 212 -0.11 14.17 1.73
C ALA A 212 -1.28 15.17 1.74
N ARG A 213 -1.00 16.46 1.89
CA ARG A 213 -2.02 17.53 1.82
C ARG A 213 -2.60 17.69 0.41
N GLU A 214 -1.78 17.56 -0.63
CA GLU A 214 -2.27 17.48 -2.03
C GLU A 214 -3.24 16.31 -2.20
N GLY A 215 -2.90 15.15 -1.62
CA GLY A 215 -3.79 13.98 -1.60
C GLY A 215 -5.10 14.25 -0.85
N ARG A 216 -5.02 14.90 0.32
CA ARG A 216 -6.20 15.34 1.07
C ARG A 216 -7.10 16.21 0.21
N ASP A 217 -6.55 17.26 -0.39
CA ASP A 217 -7.30 18.24 -1.15
C ASP A 217 -7.93 17.59 -2.40
N PHE A 218 -7.19 16.71 -3.05
CA PHE A 218 -7.68 15.94 -4.20
C PHE A 218 -8.88 15.04 -3.82
N PHE A 219 -8.74 14.15 -2.83
CA PHE A 219 -9.82 13.24 -2.46
C PHE A 219 -11.01 13.96 -1.80
N SER A 220 -10.77 15.05 -1.08
CA SER A 220 -11.85 15.87 -0.51
C SER A 220 -12.62 16.69 -1.56
N SER A 221 -12.10 16.83 -2.77
CA SER A 221 -12.76 17.56 -3.85
C SER A 221 -13.91 16.80 -4.51
N PHE A 222 -14.03 15.50 -4.27
CA PHE A 222 -15.11 14.70 -4.83
C PHE A 222 -16.42 14.90 -4.09
N GLU A 223 -17.48 15.31 -4.79
CA GLU A 223 -18.80 15.50 -4.22
C GLU A 223 -19.38 14.16 -3.74
N GLY A 224 -20.01 14.17 -2.56
CA GLY A 224 -20.66 13.00 -1.98
C GLY A 224 -19.72 11.97 -1.38
N ASP A 225 -18.42 12.25 -1.30
CA ASP A 225 -17.38 11.39 -0.70
C ASP A 225 -17.43 9.93 -1.20
N PRO A 226 -17.29 9.68 -2.51
CA PRO A 226 -17.41 8.33 -3.06
C PRO A 226 -16.33 7.36 -2.52
N PHE A 227 -15.20 7.90 -2.04
CA PHE A 227 -14.08 7.13 -1.50
C PHE A 227 -14.20 6.81 0.00
N ASP A 228 -15.27 7.24 0.68
CA ASP A 228 -15.35 7.17 2.15
C ASP A 228 -14.03 7.65 2.78
N PHE A 229 -13.58 8.81 2.30
CA PHE A 229 -12.22 9.32 2.48
C PHE A 229 -11.97 9.79 3.92
N GLN A 230 -10.83 9.38 4.45
CA GLN A 230 -10.35 9.88 5.74
C GLN A 230 -8.92 10.39 5.63
N TYR A 231 -8.71 11.61 6.12
CA TYR A 231 -7.38 12.22 6.28
C TYR A 231 -7.13 12.57 7.73
N THR A 232 -5.93 12.28 8.23
CA THR A 232 -5.48 12.75 9.54
C THR A 232 -4.07 13.32 9.44
N GLU A 233 -3.84 14.45 10.10
CA GLU A 233 -2.53 15.07 10.26
C GLU A 233 -2.26 15.14 11.77
N LEU A 234 -1.24 14.42 12.24
CA LEU A 234 -0.98 14.18 13.66
C LEU A 234 0.48 14.52 14.00
N PRO A 235 0.80 14.87 15.27
CA PRO A 235 2.17 15.12 15.67
C PRO A 235 3.09 13.95 15.31
N GLY A 236 4.21 14.23 14.65
CA GLY A 236 5.20 13.23 14.26
C GLY A 236 5.89 13.58 12.95
N SER A 237 6.90 12.80 12.59
CA SER A 237 7.79 13.04 11.45
C SER A 237 7.77 11.89 10.44
N HIS A 238 8.68 11.93 9.46
CA HIS A 238 8.81 10.89 8.41
C HIS A 238 9.62 9.70 8.92
N ASP A 239 9.10 8.97 9.92
CA ASP A 239 9.83 7.90 10.58
C ASP A 239 8.96 6.71 11.02
N TRP A 240 9.64 5.64 11.45
CA TRP A 240 9.00 4.42 11.89
C TRP A 240 8.20 4.57 13.19
N THR A 241 8.50 5.56 14.03
CA THR A 241 7.72 5.84 15.25
C THR A 241 6.31 6.29 14.89
N PHE A 242 6.21 7.20 13.91
CA PHE A 242 4.93 7.64 13.37
C PHE A 242 4.17 6.49 12.71
N TRP A 243 4.83 5.73 11.84
CA TRP A 243 4.18 4.65 11.11
C TRP A 243 3.74 3.49 12.00
N ASP A 244 4.53 3.12 13.02
CA ASP A 244 4.11 2.12 14.02
C ASP A 244 2.87 2.57 14.79
N GLY A 245 2.83 3.84 15.20
CA GLY A 245 1.68 4.39 15.92
C GLY A 245 0.39 4.39 15.10
N HIS A 246 0.49 4.63 13.78
CA HIS A 246 -0.67 4.94 12.95
C HIS A 246 -1.08 3.84 11.94
N ILE A 247 -0.32 2.77 11.77
CA ILE A 247 -0.79 1.61 10.97
C ILE A 247 -2.03 0.96 11.63
N CYS A 248 -2.15 1.09 12.94
CA CYS A 248 -3.29 0.61 13.70
C CYS A 248 -4.57 1.39 13.39
N ASP A 249 -4.45 2.69 13.11
CA ASP A 249 -5.58 3.53 12.71
C ASP A 249 -6.10 3.11 11.34
N PHE A 250 -5.19 2.81 10.40
CA PHE A 250 -5.57 2.24 9.11
C PHE A 250 -6.28 0.90 9.26
N LEU A 251 -5.77 -0.03 10.09
CA LEU A 251 -6.41 -1.32 10.31
C LEU A 251 -7.82 -1.17 10.94
N THR A 252 -8.00 -0.17 11.82
CA THR A 252 -9.30 0.17 12.39
C THR A 252 -10.24 0.72 11.32
N TYR A 253 -9.77 1.64 10.48
CA TYR A 253 -10.51 2.17 9.35
C TYR A 253 -10.90 1.06 8.36
N ALA A 254 -9.99 0.16 8.01
CA ALA A 254 -10.23 -0.92 7.06
C ALA A 254 -11.30 -1.91 7.54
N GLY A 255 -11.31 -2.23 8.84
CA GLY A 255 -12.26 -3.17 9.43
C GLY A 255 -13.65 -2.61 9.75
N ARG A 256 -13.89 -1.29 9.58
CA ARG A 256 -15.19 -0.67 9.85
C ARG A 256 -16.21 -0.90 8.73
N VAL A 257 -17.49 -0.81 9.06
CA VAL A 257 -18.55 -0.74 8.04
C VAL A 257 -18.46 0.60 7.31
N PRO A 258 -18.57 0.64 5.97
CA PRO A 258 -18.57 1.89 5.22
C PRO A 258 -19.57 2.92 5.77
N GLY A 259 -19.15 4.19 5.91
CA GLY A 259 -19.96 5.25 6.45
C GLY A 259 -19.88 5.43 7.98
N GLU A 260 -19.29 4.51 8.73
CA GLU A 260 -18.99 4.70 10.16
C GLU A 260 -17.77 5.61 10.31
N ARG A 261 -17.90 6.69 11.10
CA ARG A 261 -16.75 7.54 11.45
C ARG A 261 -16.02 6.96 12.66
N LEU A 262 -14.69 7.00 12.64
CA LEU A 262 -13.90 6.77 13.84
C LEU A 262 -14.17 7.89 14.84
N CYS A 263 -14.54 7.51 16.06
CA CYS A 263 -14.75 8.46 17.18
C CYS A 263 -13.41 8.94 17.74
#